data_7cf2b200c6d81a1199d42b11ef10d950
#
_entry.id   7cf2b200c6d81a1199d42b11ef10d950
#
_cell.length_a   1.000
_cell.length_b   1.000
_cell.length_c   1.000
_cell.angle_alpha   90.00
_cell.angle_beta   90.00
_cell.angle_gamma   90.00
#
_symmetry.space_group_name_H-M   'P 1'
#
loop_
_entity.id
_entity.type
_entity.pdbx_description
1 polymer ?
#
loop_
_entity_poly.entity_id
_entity_poly.type
_entity_poly.pdbx_seq_one_letter_code
_entity_poly.pdbx_strand_id
1 'polypeptide(L)' 'PEYVVTEQGPDHDKDFTATAMVAGNAVAVGTGKSKREAEQVAARIAYETLKTELPEQ' A
#
# COMPACT_ATOMS: atom_id res chain seq x y z
N PRO A 1 4.67 -10.13 -1.09
CA PRO A 1 4.61 -8.95 -0.24
C PRO A 1 3.51 -9.05 0.80
N GLU A 2 3.71 -8.35 1.87
CA GLU A 2 2.78 -8.34 2.98
C GLU A 2 2.15 -6.96 3.08
N TYR A 3 0.87 -6.90 3.42
CA TYR A 3 0.18 -5.63 3.57
C TYR A 3 -0.27 -5.46 5.01
N VAL A 4 0.02 -4.31 5.58
CA VAL A 4 -0.48 -3.91 6.90
C VAL A 4 -1.53 -2.85 6.67
N VAL A 5 -2.77 -3.14 7.05
CA VAL A 5 -3.89 -2.24 6.79
C VAL A 5 -4.40 -1.67 8.10
N THR A 6 -4.52 -0.37 8.14
CA THR A 6 -5.11 0.34 9.28
C THR A 6 -6.30 1.14 8.79
N GLU A 7 -7.20 1.46 9.70
CA GLU A 7 -8.35 2.28 9.36
C GLU A 7 -8.42 3.47 10.31
N GLN A 8 -8.90 4.58 9.80
CA GLN A 8 -9.05 5.80 10.57
C GLN A 8 -10.30 6.52 10.11
N GLY A 9 -10.79 7.41 10.96
CA GLY A 9 -11.98 8.18 10.66
C GLY A 9 -13.23 7.60 11.32
N PRO A 10 -14.34 8.34 11.28
CA PRO A 10 -15.59 7.91 11.90
C PRO A 10 -16.24 6.78 11.09
N ASP A 11 -17.18 6.07 11.73
CA ASP A 11 -17.82 4.90 11.12
C ASP A 11 -18.46 5.20 9.77
N HIS A 12 -18.96 6.40 9.59
CA HIS A 12 -19.68 6.76 8.36
C HIS A 12 -18.74 7.34 7.30
N ASP A 13 -17.44 7.42 7.59
CA ASP A 13 -16.50 8.02 6.64
C ASP A 13 -15.09 7.52 6.96
N LYS A 14 -14.91 6.20 6.82
CA LYS A 14 -13.62 5.60 7.12
C LYS A 14 -12.67 5.69 5.94
N ASP A 15 -11.42 5.92 6.27
CA ASP A 15 -10.33 5.83 5.32
C ASP A 15 -9.45 4.65 5.73
N PHE A 16 -8.85 4.02 4.75
CA PHE A 16 -7.98 2.88 4.98
C PHE A 16 -6.60 3.20 4.44
N THR A 17 -5.60 2.78 5.18
CA THR A 17 -4.21 2.95 4.77
C THR A 17 -3.56 1.57 4.74
N ALA A 18 -2.99 1.22 3.60
CA ALA A 18 -2.29 -0.04 3.44
C ALA A 18 -0.82 0.23 3.22
N THR A 19 0.02 -0.46 3.97
CA THR A 19 1.47 -0.36 3.81
C THR A 19 1.96 -1.68 3.24
N ALA A 20 2.61 -1.61 2.08
CA ALA A 20 3.20 -2.80 1.46
C ALA A 20 4.58 -3.02 2.05
N MET A 21 4.80 -4.24 2.56
CA MET A 21 6.05 -4.60 3.21
C MET A 21 6.74 -5.66 2.37
N VAL A 22 8.02 -5.50 2.14
CA VAL A 22 8.84 -6.49 1.47
C VAL A 22 10.07 -6.72 2.33
N ALA A 23 10.28 -7.98 2.74
CA ALA A 23 11.43 -8.35 3.55
C ALA A 23 11.55 -7.49 4.81
N GLY A 24 10.41 -7.16 5.42
CA GLY A 24 10.39 -6.38 6.65
C GLY A 24 10.52 -4.89 6.47
N ASN A 25 10.58 -4.42 5.23
CA ASN A 25 10.73 -2.99 4.94
C ASN A 25 9.47 -2.46 4.27
N ALA A 26 9.04 -1.27 4.68
CA ALA A 26 7.90 -0.61 4.05
C ALA A 26 8.36 -0.02 2.72
N VAL A 27 7.72 -0.43 1.63
CA VAL A 27 8.11 0.03 0.30
C VAL A 27 7.06 0.92 -0.34
N ALA A 28 5.84 0.91 0.16
CA ALA A 28 4.78 1.74 -0.40
C ALA A 28 3.65 1.90 0.59
N VAL A 29 2.95 3.02 0.51
CA VAL A 29 1.77 3.29 1.32
C VAL A 29 0.66 3.75 0.39
N GLY A 30 -0.51 3.12 0.51
CA GLY A 30 -1.66 3.51 -0.28
C GLY A 30 -2.86 3.78 0.60
N THR A 31 -3.74 4.66 0.16
CA THR A 31 -4.94 4.99 0.90
C THR A 31 -6.16 4.78 0.01
N GLY A 32 -7.30 4.58 0.64
CA GLY A 32 -8.54 4.38 -0.08
C GLY A 32 -9.72 4.32 0.86
N LYS A 33 -10.91 4.18 0.30
CA LYS A 33 -12.14 4.12 1.09
C LYS A 33 -12.49 2.69 1.49
N SER A 34 -11.71 1.73 1.09
CA SER A 34 -11.87 0.33 1.51
C SER A 34 -10.48 -0.28 1.62
N LYS A 35 -10.41 -1.42 2.32
CA LYS A 35 -9.14 -2.14 2.43
C LYS A 35 -8.60 -2.52 1.07
N ARG A 36 -9.49 -3.03 0.21
CA ARG A 36 -9.07 -3.46 -1.12
C ARG A 36 -8.52 -2.28 -1.93
N GLU A 37 -9.19 -1.15 -1.86
CA GLU A 37 -8.74 0.03 -2.59
C GLU A 37 -7.37 0.49 -2.10
N ALA A 38 -7.21 0.54 -0.77
CA ALA A 38 -5.92 0.95 -0.20
C ALA A 38 -4.81 -0.01 -0.61
N GLU A 39 -5.10 -1.32 -0.60
CA GLU A 39 -4.11 -2.31 -0.98
C GLU A 39 -3.76 -2.20 -2.46
N GLN A 40 -4.73 -1.94 -3.30
CA GLN A 40 -4.47 -1.78 -4.73
C GLN A 40 -3.58 -0.58 -5.00
N VAL A 41 -3.83 0.52 -4.30
CA VAL A 41 -2.99 1.71 -4.44
C VAL A 41 -1.58 1.43 -3.95
N ALA A 42 -1.46 0.78 -2.80
CA ALA A 42 -0.13 0.44 -2.26
C ALA A 42 0.61 -0.49 -3.20
N ALA A 43 -0.10 -1.47 -3.78
CA ALA A 43 0.52 -2.42 -4.69
C ALA A 43 1.05 -1.74 -5.93
N ARG A 44 0.28 -0.80 -6.47
CA ARG A 44 0.70 -0.04 -7.65
C ARG A 44 1.96 0.75 -7.35
N ILE A 45 1.99 1.44 -6.21
CA ILE A 45 3.14 2.24 -5.84
C ILE A 45 4.36 1.35 -5.60
N ALA A 46 4.15 0.21 -4.93
CA ALA A 46 5.24 -0.72 -4.69
C ALA A 46 5.83 -1.24 -6.00
N TYR A 47 4.95 -1.59 -6.94
CA TYR A 47 5.40 -2.08 -8.24
C TYR A 47 6.23 -1.02 -8.96
N GLU A 48 5.76 0.21 -8.96
CA GLU A 48 6.49 1.29 -9.61
C GLU A 48 7.84 1.54 -8.94
N THR A 49 7.85 1.50 -7.62
CA THR A 49 9.09 1.73 -6.88
C THR A 49 10.11 0.64 -7.16
N LEU A 50 9.69 -0.62 -7.09
CA LEU A 50 10.60 -1.74 -7.32
C LEU A 50 11.07 -1.77 -8.76
N LYS A 51 10.18 -1.45 -9.69
CA LYS A 51 10.55 -1.42 -11.11
C LYS A 51 11.62 -0.36 -11.36
N THR A 52 11.49 0.77 -10.69
CA THR A 52 12.44 1.87 -10.84
C THR A 52 13.81 1.51 -10.26
N GLU A 53 13.82 0.81 -9.13
CA GLU A 53 15.05 0.51 -8.41
C GLU A 53 15.80 -0.69 -8.94
N LEU A 54 15.12 -1.57 -9.69
CA LEU A 54 15.76 -2.75 -10.22
C LEU A 54 16.49 -2.41 -11.53
N PRO A 55 17.66 -2.98 -11.73
CA PRO A 55 18.38 -2.70 -12.98
C PRO A 55 17.61 -3.25 -14.17
N GLU A 56 17.73 -2.53 -15.27
CA GLU A 56 17.16 -2.98 -16.52
C GLU A 56 17.94 -4.19 -17.04
N GLN A 57 17.21 -5.15 -17.56
CA GLN A 57 17.82 -6.36 -18.11
C GLN A 57 17.78 -6.38 -19.62
#